data_cfa3b14ea668ffdaae8317ac9d254991
#
_entry.id   cfa3b14ea668ffdaae8317ac9d254991
#
_cell.length_a   1.000
_cell.length_b   1.000
_cell.length_c   1.000
_cell.angle_alpha   90.00
_cell.angle_beta   90.00
_cell.angle_gamma   90.00
#
_symmetry.space_group_name_H-M   'P 1'
#
loop_
_entity.id
_entity.type
_entity.pdbx_description
1 polymer ?
#
loop_
_entity_poly.entity_id
_entity_poly.type
_entity_poly.pdbx_seq_one_letter_code
_entity_poly.pdbx_strand_id
1 'polypeptide(L)'
;TRVLAGMVHGIAARVFHHEHLVEMSTSSTVPIVNMLSDHSHPAQALADAMTIIDEFSPSPEVGNFDVTGRTVAFVGDGNNVARSLAAICKVLGMNFTLASPEGYELPEDGFMKITHDPEEAVEGADVLYADTFVSMGEEGEKDEKLKAFDGFQINRPLVNRAADHAIVLHCLPAYRGVEITDQEFYSGGSALL
;
A
#
# COMPACT_ATOMS: atom_id res chain seq x y z
N THR A 1 20.03 16.26 13.00
CA THR A 1 19.06 15.71 13.94
C THR A 1 19.18 16.38 15.32
N ARG A 2 20.34 16.36 16.00
CA ARG A 2 20.52 16.87 17.38
C ARG A 2 20.06 18.31 17.61
N VAL A 3 20.33 19.22 16.64
CA VAL A 3 19.92 20.63 16.74
C VAL A 3 18.39 20.74 16.69
N LEU A 4 17.75 20.08 15.74
CA LEU A 4 16.29 20.07 15.62
C LEU A 4 15.61 19.45 16.86
N ALA A 5 16.16 18.37 17.41
CA ALA A 5 15.63 17.72 18.59
C ALA A 5 15.57 18.63 19.84
N GLY A 6 16.44 19.66 19.89
CA GLY A 6 16.38 20.69 20.93
C GLY A 6 15.33 21.77 20.72
N MET A 7 14.65 21.79 19.58
CA MET A 7 13.70 22.86 19.16
C MET A 7 12.25 22.35 19.01
N VAL A 8 12.05 21.02 18.89
CA VAL A 8 10.75 20.41 18.58
C VAL A 8 10.46 19.22 19.49
N HIS A 9 9.21 18.76 19.52
CA HIS A 9 8.78 17.61 20.34
C HIS A 9 8.79 16.28 19.57
N GLY A 10 9.03 16.31 18.26
CA GLY A 10 9.14 15.16 17.39
C GLY A 10 9.59 15.60 16.00
N ILE A 11 10.18 14.69 15.24
CA ILE A 11 10.65 14.94 13.88
C ILE A 11 10.00 13.90 12.97
N ALA A 12 9.20 14.35 12.01
CA ALA A 12 8.67 13.53 10.94
C ALA A 12 9.54 13.70 9.70
N ALA A 13 10.06 12.61 9.14
CA ALA A 13 10.98 12.69 8.01
C ALA A 13 10.59 11.70 6.90
N ARG A 14 10.60 12.21 5.65
CA ARG A 14 10.56 11.42 4.44
C ARG A 14 11.98 11.36 3.88
N VAL A 15 12.51 10.16 3.72
CA VAL A 15 13.88 9.91 3.26
C VAL A 15 13.88 8.88 2.14
N PHE A 16 14.97 8.81 1.40
CA PHE A 16 15.15 7.75 0.41
C PHE A 16 15.59 6.47 1.12
N HIS A 17 16.74 6.46 1.79
CA HIS A 17 17.28 5.30 2.49
C HIS A 17 16.78 5.21 3.93
N HIS A 18 16.21 4.06 4.30
CA HIS A 18 15.67 3.82 5.65
C HIS A 18 16.71 3.98 6.75
N GLU A 19 17.96 3.63 6.48
CA GLU A 19 19.10 3.76 7.40
C GLU A 19 19.26 5.19 7.93
N HIS A 20 18.91 6.21 7.13
CA HIS A 20 18.94 7.60 7.59
C HIS A 20 17.99 7.84 8.76
N LEU A 21 16.79 7.21 8.76
CA LEU A 21 15.85 7.30 9.88
C LEU A 21 16.40 6.59 11.13
N VAL A 22 17.03 5.44 10.94
CA VAL A 22 17.68 4.69 12.02
C VAL A 22 18.80 5.54 12.63
N GLU A 23 19.65 6.13 11.82
CA GLU A 23 20.73 7.04 12.28
C GLU A 23 20.17 8.28 13.00
N MET A 24 19.09 8.89 12.43
CA MET A 24 18.40 10.00 13.08
C MET A 24 17.87 9.62 14.47
N SER A 25 17.27 8.45 14.60
CA SER A 25 16.70 7.96 15.86
C SER A 25 17.76 7.77 16.94
N THR A 26 18.94 7.26 16.59
CA THR A 26 20.06 7.09 17.53
C THR A 26 20.66 8.41 18.03
N SER A 27 20.48 9.48 17.27
CA SER A 27 21.01 10.81 17.55
C SER A 27 19.99 11.79 18.12
N SER A 28 18.71 11.39 18.22
CA SER A 28 17.61 12.24 18.63
C SER A 28 17.23 12.01 20.09
N THR A 29 16.83 13.09 20.78
CA THR A 29 16.19 13.06 22.10
C THR A 29 14.67 13.11 22.02
N VAL A 30 14.12 13.23 20.81
CA VAL A 30 12.67 13.26 20.53
C VAL A 30 12.30 12.16 19.53
N PRO A 31 11.03 11.73 19.46
CA PRO A 31 10.60 10.71 18.52
C PRO A 31 10.90 11.07 17.05
N ILE A 32 11.37 10.08 16.28
CA ILE A 32 11.48 10.16 14.84
C ILE A 32 10.35 9.36 14.21
N VAL A 33 9.54 10.03 13.39
CA VAL A 33 8.40 9.43 12.69
C VAL A 33 8.77 9.20 11.22
N ASN A 34 8.69 7.95 10.77
CA ASN A 34 8.88 7.60 9.36
C ASN A 34 7.64 8.03 8.55
N MET A 35 7.79 9.07 7.72
CA MET A 35 6.74 9.50 6.78
C MET A 35 6.80 8.75 5.45
N LEU A 36 7.98 8.29 5.05
CA LEU A 36 8.28 7.37 3.96
C LEU A 36 9.78 7.09 3.92
N SER A 37 10.14 5.86 3.61
CA SER A 37 11.48 5.43 3.20
C SER A 37 11.36 4.36 2.10
N ASP A 38 12.49 3.96 1.48
CA ASP A 38 12.53 2.82 0.54
C ASP A 38 12.05 1.50 1.17
N HIS A 39 12.12 1.37 2.49
CA HIS A 39 11.69 0.17 3.21
C HIS A 39 10.20 0.17 3.58
N SER A 40 9.61 1.32 3.96
CA SER A 40 8.23 1.37 4.48
C SER A 40 7.59 2.75 4.36
N HIS A 41 6.24 2.76 4.29
CA HIS A 41 5.41 3.96 4.30
C HIS A 41 4.29 3.84 5.35
N PRO A 42 4.61 3.85 6.66
CA PRO A 42 3.64 3.56 7.71
C PRO A 42 2.51 4.59 7.79
N ALA A 43 2.77 5.86 7.48
CA ALA A 43 1.74 6.90 7.50
C ALA A 43 0.65 6.63 6.45
N GLN A 44 1.03 6.16 5.24
CA GLN A 44 0.07 5.77 4.21
C GLN A 44 -0.74 4.54 4.65
N ALA A 45 -0.08 3.50 5.15
CA ALA A 45 -0.77 2.29 5.59
C ALA A 45 -1.78 2.55 6.72
N LEU A 46 -1.50 3.52 7.61
CA LEU A 46 -2.46 3.95 8.63
C LEU A 46 -3.65 4.68 8.02
N ALA A 47 -3.44 5.55 7.02
CA ALA A 47 -4.51 6.23 6.30
C ALA A 47 -5.40 5.23 5.54
N ASP A 48 -4.78 4.26 4.84
CA ASP A 48 -5.50 3.17 4.16
C ASP A 48 -6.33 2.35 5.15
N ALA A 49 -5.75 2.00 6.30
CA ALA A 49 -6.46 1.27 7.35
C ALA A 49 -7.66 2.06 7.90
N MET A 50 -7.53 3.38 8.07
CA MET A 50 -8.65 4.24 8.48
C MET A 50 -9.78 4.21 7.44
N THR A 51 -9.46 4.32 6.15
CA THR A 51 -10.44 4.24 5.06
C THR A 51 -11.15 2.88 5.05
N ILE A 52 -10.40 1.78 5.19
CA ILE A 52 -10.96 0.43 5.25
C ILE A 52 -11.89 0.27 6.47
N ILE A 53 -11.50 0.81 7.62
CA ILE A 53 -12.32 0.79 8.82
C ILE A 53 -13.61 1.60 8.62
N ASP A 54 -13.53 2.78 8.06
CA ASP A 54 -14.68 3.65 7.82
C ASP A 54 -15.69 3.02 6.85
N GLU A 55 -15.21 2.30 5.83
CA GLU A 55 -16.05 1.65 4.83
C GLU A 55 -16.68 0.34 5.32
N PHE A 56 -15.92 -0.46 6.06
CA PHE A 56 -16.34 -1.85 6.34
C PHE A 56 -16.69 -2.14 7.78
N SER A 57 -16.34 -1.27 8.72
CA SER A 57 -16.72 -1.48 10.11
C SER A 57 -18.17 -1.02 10.37
N PRO A 58 -19.01 -1.84 11.03
CA PRO A 58 -20.38 -1.46 11.37
C PRO A 58 -20.47 -0.24 12.30
N SER A 59 -19.40 0.04 13.04
CA SER A 59 -19.32 1.16 13.98
C SER A 59 -17.85 1.63 14.05
N PRO A 60 -17.43 2.57 13.17
CA PRO A 60 -16.05 2.99 13.08
C PRO A 60 -15.63 3.98 14.18
N GLU A 61 -16.09 3.75 15.40
CA GLU A 61 -15.69 4.57 16.55
C GLU A 61 -14.31 4.14 17.05
N VAL A 62 -13.57 5.09 17.62
CA VAL A 62 -12.24 4.83 18.20
C VAL A 62 -12.32 3.71 19.23
N GLY A 63 -11.57 2.63 18.97
CA GLY A 63 -11.51 1.46 19.84
C GLY A 63 -12.70 0.47 19.71
N ASN A 64 -13.64 0.71 18.78
CA ASN A 64 -14.77 -0.18 18.51
C ASN A 64 -15.00 -0.34 17.01
N PHE A 65 -14.03 -0.97 16.33
CA PHE A 65 -14.14 -1.31 14.91
C PHE A 65 -13.76 -2.77 14.69
N ASP A 66 -14.31 -3.38 13.64
CA ASP A 66 -13.97 -4.75 13.23
C ASP A 66 -13.90 -4.85 11.70
N VAL A 67 -12.70 -5.16 11.23
CA VAL A 67 -12.37 -5.45 9.83
C VAL A 67 -11.73 -6.83 9.67
N THR A 68 -11.82 -7.66 10.73
CA THR A 68 -11.26 -9.00 10.76
C THR A 68 -11.79 -9.85 9.60
N GLY A 69 -10.90 -10.55 8.92
CA GLY A 69 -11.22 -11.42 7.79
C GLY A 69 -11.45 -10.71 6.47
N ARG A 70 -11.48 -9.37 6.42
CA ARG A 70 -11.48 -8.63 5.14
C ARG A 70 -10.24 -8.96 4.34
N THR A 71 -10.38 -9.00 3.03
CA THR A 71 -9.29 -9.35 2.11
C THR A 71 -8.85 -8.14 1.30
N VAL A 72 -7.58 -7.80 1.41
CA VAL A 72 -6.93 -6.76 0.63
C VAL A 72 -6.08 -7.44 -0.46
N ALA A 73 -6.37 -7.14 -1.71
CA ALA A 73 -5.60 -7.55 -2.87
C ALA A 73 -4.76 -6.37 -3.37
N PHE A 74 -3.45 -6.45 -3.19
CA PHE A 74 -2.49 -5.49 -3.74
C PHE A 74 -2.03 -5.98 -5.11
N VAL A 75 -2.23 -5.17 -6.15
CA VAL A 75 -1.87 -5.49 -7.53
C VAL A 75 -0.77 -4.53 -7.97
N GLY A 76 0.46 -5.01 -8.05
CA GLY A 76 1.61 -4.18 -8.40
C GLY A 76 2.93 -4.67 -7.81
N ASP A 77 3.87 -3.74 -7.68
CA ASP A 77 5.22 -3.99 -7.16
C ASP A 77 5.21 -4.27 -5.65
N GLY A 78 5.96 -5.27 -5.21
CA GLY A 78 6.21 -5.60 -3.82
C GLY A 78 7.10 -4.56 -3.12
N ASN A 79 6.67 -3.30 -3.12
CA ASN A 79 7.43 -2.15 -2.65
C ASN A 79 7.21 -1.83 -1.15
N ASN A 80 7.66 -0.66 -0.73
CA ASN A 80 7.53 -0.16 0.65
C ASN A 80 6.06 0.06 1.08
N VAL A 81 5.17 0.42 0.15
CA VAL A 81 3.72 0.59 0.42
C VAL A 81 3.08 -0.77 0.64
N ALA A 82 3.29 -1.74 -0.27
CA ALA A 82 2.81 -3.11 -0.15
C ALA A 82 3.25 -3.75 1.18
N ARG A 83 4.52 -3.58 1.56
CA ARG A 83 5.08 -4.06 2.84
C ARG A 83 4.34 -3.47 4.04
N SER A 84 4.12 -2.16 4.05
CA SER A 84 3.47 -1.47 5.17
C SER A 84 1.99 -1.83 5.27
N LEU A 85 1.31 -1.96 4.13
CA LEU A 85 -0.09 -2.37 4.07
C LEU A 85 -0.26 -3.83 4.53
N ALA A 86 0.61 -4.75 4.11
CA ALA A 86 0.62 -6.12 4.61
C ALA A 86 0.80 -6.18 6.14
N ALA A 87 1.71 -5.36 6.68
CA ALA A 87 1.95 -5.30 8.12
C ALA A 87 0.72 -4.83 8.90
N ILE A 88 0.01 -3.79 8.44
CA ILE A 88 -1.20 -3.32 9.12
C ILE A 88 -2.36 -4.31 8.94
N CYS A 89 -2.51 -4.96 7.78
CA CYS A 89 -3.48 -6.03 7.58
C CYS A 89 -3.30 -7.15 8.60
N LYS A 90 -2.06 -7.58 8.83
CA LYS A 90 -1.73 -8.59 9.84
C LYS A 90 -2.15 -8.17 11.26
N VAL A 91 -1.90 -6.91 11.63
CA VAL A 91 -2.26 -6.37 12.96
C VAL A 91 -3.79 -6.31 13.15
N LEU A 92 -4.52 -5.96 12.08
CA LEU A 92 -5.97 -5.81 12.11
C LEU A 92 -6.74 -7.12 11.85
N GLY A 93 -6.04 -8.24 11.64
CA GLY A 93 -6.66 -9.54 11.35
C GLY A 93 -7.29 -9.64 9.96
N MET A 94 -6.89 -8.79 9.03
CA MET A 94 -7.28 -8.86 7.62
C MET A 94 -6.39 -9.84 6.86
N ASN A 95 -6.88 -10.37 5.73
CA ASN A 95 -6.07 -11.14 4.79
C ASN A 95 -5.36 -10.18 3.81
N PHE A 96 -4.16 -10.56 3.35
CA PHE A 96 -3.42 -9.80 2.36
C PHE A 96 -2.92 -10.71 1.25
N THR A 97 -3.24 -10.38 0.01
CA THR A 97 -2.73 -11.05 -1.19
C THR A 97 -1.97 -10.05 -2.05
N LEU A 98 -0.74 -10.38 -2.39
CA LEU A 98 0.09 -9.61 -3.33
C LEU A 98 0.06 -10.30 -4.69
N ALA A 99 -0.44 -9.62 -5.72
CA ALA A 99 -0.23 -9.98 -7.12
C ALA A 99 0.90 -9.15 -7.69
N SER A 100 2.01 -9.81 -8.01
CA SER A 100 3.22 -9.15 -8.54
C SER A 100 3.87 -10.05 -9.59
N PRO A 101 4.50 -9.51 -10.66
CA PRO A 101 5.31 -10.29 -11.56
C PRO A 101 6.46 -11.00 -10.83
N GLU A 102 6.93 -12.12 -11.39
CA GLU A 102 8.10 -12.84 -10.86
C GLU A 102 9.32 -11.93 -10.75
N GLY A 103 9.94 -11.90 -9.57
CA GLY A 103 11.09 -11.05 -9.24
C GLY A 103 10.76 -9.67 -8.68
N TYR A 104 9.47 -9.31 -8.61
CA TYR A 104 9.00 -8.03 -8.03
C TYR A 104 8.14 -8.22 -6.78
N GLU A 105 8.06 -9.44 -6.26
CA GLU A 105 7.31 -9.75 -5.05
C GLU A 105 8.07 -9.39 -3.78
N LEU A 106 7.32 -9.21 -2.69
CA LEU A 106 7.90 -9.14 -1.35
C LEU A 106 8.45 -10.52 -0.92
N PRO A 107 9.47 -10.57 -0.06
CA PRO A 107 9.88 -11.82 0.56
C PRO A 107 8.72 -12.47 1.33
N GLU A 108 8.56 -13.79 1.18
CA GLU A 108 7.57 -14.57 1.93
C GLU A 108 7.77 -14.41 3.45
N ASP A 109 6.70 -14.12 4.18
CA ASP A 109 6.72 -13.97 5.65
C ASP A 109 5.76 -14.95 6.36
N GLY A 110 5.11 -15.85 5.60
CA GLY A 110 4.13 -16.82 6.09
C GLY A 110 2.77 -16.21 6.46
N PHE A 111 2.58 -14.92 6.28
CA PHE A 111 1.30 -14.23 6.48
C PHE A 111 0.60 -13.93 5.14
N MET A 112 1.29 -13.23 4.25
CA MET A 112 0.73 -12.83 2.96
C MET A 112 0.66 -14.00 1.99
N LYS A 113 -0.37 -14.02 1.15
CA LYS A 113 -0.42 -14.84 -0.06
C LYS A 113 0.25 -14.07 -1.19
N ILE A 114 1.13 -14.73 -1.94
CA ILE A 114 1.78 -14.18 -3.14
C ILE A 114 1.30 -14.97 -4.35
N THR A 115 0.94 -14.28 -5.42
CA THR A 115 0.58 -14.87 -6.71
C THR A 115 1.12 -14.01 -7.86
N HIS A 116 1.30 -14.62 -9.02
CA HIS A 116 1.67 -13.92 -10.25
C HIS A 116 0.47 -13.71 -11.18
N ASP A 117 -0.73 -14.04 -10.69
CA ASP A 117 -1.99 -13.87 -11.40
C ASP A 117 -2.86 -12.83 -10.69
N PRO A 118 -3.03 -11.61 -11.27
CA PRO A 118 -3.88 -10.59 -10.66
C PRO A 118 -5.35 -11.00 -10.59
N GLU A 119 -5.85 -11.86 -11.48
CA GLU A 119 -7.22 -12.34 -11.43
C GLU A 119 -7.45 -13.24 -10.20
N GLU A 120 -6.47 -14.11 -9.89
CA GLU A 120 -6.50 -14.94 -8.68
C GLU A 120 -6.45 -14.10 -7.41
N ALA A 121 -5.66 -13.02 -7.41
CA ALA A 121 -5.47 -12.18 -6.23
C ALA A 121 -6.75 -11.44 -5.83
N VAL A 122 -7.50 -10.94 -6.82
CA VAL A 122 -8.67 -10.10 -6.57
C VAL A 122 -9.97 -10.89 -6.41
N GLU A 123 -9.98 -12.19 -6.63
CA GLU A 123 -11.18 -13.02 -6.56
C GLU A 123 -11.83 -12.91 -5.18
N GLY A 124 -13.01 -12.26 -5.12
CA GLY A 124 -13.75 -12.04 -3.89
C GLY A 124 -13.10 -11.09 -2.89
N ALA A 125 -12.06 -10.33 -3.26
CA ALA A 125 -11.42 -9.36 -2.38
C ALA A 125 -12.35 -8.19 -2.04
N ASP A 126 -12.25 -7.68 -0.80
CA ASP A 126 -13.00 -6.50 -0.34
C ASP A 126 -12.32 -5.19 -0.77
N VAL A 127 -11.00 -5.21 -0.92
CA VAL A 127 -10.20 -4.04 -1.28
C VAL A 127 -9.23 -4.41 -2.38
N LEU A 128 -9.23 -3.66 -3.48
CA LEU A 128 -8.20 -3.68 -4.50
C LEU A 128 -7.29 -2.47 -4.29
N TYR A 129 -6.00 -2.71 -4.23
CA TYR A 129 -5.02 -1.66 -4.00
C TYR A 129 -4.01 -1.59 -5.15
N ALA A 130 -3.81 -0.39 -5.70
CA ALA A 130 -2.76 -0.13 -6.67
C ALA A 130 -1.77 0.90 -6.16
N ASP A 131 -0.55 0.78 -6.61
CA ASP A 131 0.49 1.80 -6.54
C ASP A 131 1.20 1.90 -7.89
N THR A 132 1.94 2.97 -8.11
CA THR A 132 2.74 3.13 -9.33
C THR A 132 3.71 1.96 -9.51
N PHE A 133 3.80 1.43 -10.74
CA PHE A 133 4.75 0.36 -11.05
C PHE A 133 6.20 0.80 -11.02
N VAL A 134 6.44 2.10 -11.24
CA VAL A 134 7.80 2.68 -11.21
C VAL A 134 7.88 3.65 -10.07
N SER A 135 8.53 3.23 -8.99
CA SER A 135 8.73 4.06 -7.82
C SER A 135 9.77 5.16 -8.07
N MET A 136 9.77 6.17 -7.20
CA MET A 136 10.73 7.27 -7.26
C MET A 136 12.17 6.75 -7.10
N GLY A 137 13.03 7.08 -8.07
CA GLY A 137 14.43 6.62 -8.12
C GLY A 137 14.66 5.41 -9.03
N GLU A 138 13.59 4.83 -9.61
CA GLU A 138 13.65 3.68 -10.51
C GLU A 138 13.38 4.07 -11.98
N GLU A 139 13.46 5.36 -12.30
CA GLU A 139 13.12 5.87 -13.64
C GLU A 139 14.00 5.26 -14.74
N GLY A 140 15.22 4.78 -14.39
CA GLY A 140 16.13 4.09 -15.29
C GLY A 140 15.66 2.68 -15.71
N GLU A 141 14.77 2.05 -14.93
CA GLU A 141 14.25 0.71 -15.17
C GLU A 141 12.81 0.73 -15.71
N LYS A 142 12.29 1.92 -16.01
CA LYS A 142 10.88 2.15 -16.39
C LYS A 142 10.39 1.22 -17.49
N ASP A 143 11.14 1.12 -18.60
CA ASP A 143 10.69 0.34 -19.75
C ASP A 143 10.67 -1.18 -19.46
N GLU A 144 11.55 -1.65 -18.61
CA GLU A 144 11.62 -3.04 -18.17
C GLU A 144 10.44 -3.34 -17.22
N LYS A 145 10.24 -2.51 -16.20
CA LYS A 145 9.12 -2.64 -15.28
C LYS A 145 7.77 -2.59 -16.00
N LEU A 146 7.55 -1.63 -16.89
CA LEU A 146 6.28 -1.56 -17.64
C LEU A 146 6.00 -2.81 -18.49
N LYS A 147 7.02 -3.49 -18.97
CA LYS A 147 6.84 -4.79 -19.68
C LYS A 147 6.54 -5.93 -18.71
N ALA A 148 7.22 -5.97 -17.56
CA ALA A 148 6.99 -6.99 -16.55
C ALA A 148 5.57 -6.91 -15.96
N PHE A 149 5.06 -5.68 -15.78
CA PHE A 149 3.73 -5.42 -15.21
C PHE A 149 2.60 -5.40 -16.27
N ASP A 150 2.85 -5.84 -17.51
CA ASP A 150 1.78 -6.01 -18.50
C ASP A 150 0.74 -7.03 -18.00
N GLY A 151 -0.53 -6.62 -17.94
CA GLY A 151 -1.63 -7.41 -17.37
C GLY A 151 -1.95 -7.16 -15.88
N PHE A 152 -1.14 -6.37 -15.16
CA PHE A 152 -1.38 -6.06 -13.74
C PHE A 152 -2.19 -4.77 -13.52
N GLN A 153 -2.77 -4.19 -14.55
CA GLN A 153 -3.58 -2.99 -14.45
C GLN A 153 -4.92 -3.26 -13.76
N ILE A 154 -5.27 -2.46 -12.76
CA ILE A 154 -6.64 -2.45 -12.22
C ILE A 154 -7.58 -1.81 -13.25
N ASN A 155 -8.46 -2.63 -13.79
CA ASN A 155 -9.44 -2.31 -14.83
C ASN A 155 -10.79 -2.94 -14.50
N ARG A 156 -11.84 -2.61 -15.26
CA ARG A 156 -13.20 -3.10 -15.01
C ARG A 156 -13.31 -4.64 -14.98
N PRO A 157 -12.71 -5.41 -15.90
CA PRO A 157 -12.72 -6.87 -15.81
C PRO A 157 -12.14 -7.40 -14.48
N LEU A 158 -11.07 -6.79 -13.98
CA LEU A 158 -10.43 -7.19 -12.74
C LEU A 158 -11.29 -6.82 -11.52
N VAL A 159 -11.84 -5.60 -11.48
CA VAL A 159 -12.75 -5.14 -10.40
C VAL A 159 -14.01 -6.00 -10.34
N ASN A 160 -14.54 -6.45 -11.46
CA ASN A 160 -15.75 -7.30 -11.49
C ASN A 160 -15.54 -8.71 -10.89
N ARG A 161 -14.30 -9.12 -10.59
CA ARG A 161 -14.01 -10.38 -9.89
C ARG A 161 -13.97 -10.22 -8.37
N ALA A 162 -13.80 -9.00 -7.90
CA ALA A 162 -13.83 -8.69 -6.48
C ALA A 162 -15.25 -8.81 -5.91
N ALA A 163 -15.40 -8.66 -4.62
CA ALA A 163 -16.71 -8.61 -3.99
C ALA A 163 -17.55 -7.44 -4.52
N ASP A 164 -18.87 -7.59 -4.59
CA ASP A 164 -19.80 -6.57 -5.10
C ASP A 164 -19.66 -5.20 -4.39
N HIS A 165 -19.22 -5.23 -3.14
CA HIS A 165 -19.01 -4.06 -2.30
C HIS A 165 -17.54 -3.60 -2.26
N ALA A 166 -16.68 -4.17 -3.08
CA ALA A 166 -15.25 -3.87 -3.06
C ALA A 166 -14.97 -2.40 -3.38
N ILE A 167 -13.95 -1.88 -2.70
CA ILE A 167 -13.40 -0.55 -2.97
C ILE A 167 -12.04 -0.65 -3.65
N VAL A 168 -11.68 0.40 -4.37
CA VAL A 168 -10.35 0.55 -5.00
C VAL A 168 -9.61 1.67 -4.29
N LEU A 169 -8.40 1.39 -3.81
CA LEU A 169 -7.50 2.34 -3.15
C LEU A 169 -6.24 2.58 -3.99
N HIS A 170 -5.67 3.77 -3.88
CA HIS A 170 -4.40 4.14 -4.49
C HIS A 170 -3.71 5.22 -3.64
N CYS A 171 -2.44 5.02 -3.32
CA CYS A 171 -1.67 5.96 -2.50
C CYS A 171 -1.27 7.26 -3.21
N LEU A 172 -1.53 7.38 -4.52
CA LEU A 172 -1.17 8.53 -5.35
C LEU A 172 0.35 8.88 -5.35
N PRO A 173 0.86 9.47 -6.44
CA PRO A 173 0.16 9.84 -7.69
C PRO A 173 -0.20 8.62 -8.55
N ALA A 174 -1.30 8.67 -9.30
CA ALA A 174 -1.71 7.61 -10.21
C ALA A 174 -1.33 7.92 -11.65
N TYR A 175 -0.78 6.93 -12.36
CA TYR A 175 -0.50 6.99 -13.79
C TYR A 175 -1.63 6.27 -14.55
N ARG A 176 -2.72 6.99 -14.78
CA ARG A 176 -3.92 6.47 -15.43
C ARG A 176 -3.63 5.89 -16.80
N GLY A 177 -4.14 4.69 -17.06
CA GLY A 177 -3.81 3.90 -18.24
C GLY A 177 -2.57 3.03 -18.08
N VAL A 178 -1.86 3.11 -16.94
CA VAL A 178 -0.73 2.26 -16.57
C VAL A 178 -1.18 1.26 -15.51
N GLU A 179 -1.13 1.61 -14.21
CA GLU A 179 -1.51 0.71 -13.12
C GLU A 179 -3.02 0.70 -12.83
N ILE A 180 -3.73 1.75 -13.24
CA ILE A 180 -5.19 1.87 -13.06
C ILE A 180 -5.81 2.58 -14.27
N THR A 181 -7.03 2.20 -14.66
CA THR A 181 -7.76 2.90 -15.73
C THR A 181 -8.41 4.19 -15.25
N ASP A 182 -8.69 5.14 -16.16
CA ASP A 182 -9.48 6.34 -15.84
C ASP A 182 -10.84 6.00 -15.24
N GLN A 183 -11.48 4.96 -15.75
CA GLN A 183 -12.80 4.54 -15.30
C GLN A 183 -12.79 4.12 -13.83
N GLU A 184 -11.81 3.30 -13.43
CA GLU A 184 -11.72 2.81 -12.05
C GLU A 184 -11.24 3.91 -11.10
N PHE A 185 -10.38 4.80 -11.57
CA PHE A 185 -9.91 5.95 -10.81
C PHE A 185 -11.04 6.90 -10.40
N TYR A 186 -12.04 7.10 -11.28
CA TYR A 186 -13.19 7.98 -11.02
C TYR A 186 -14.48 7.25 -10.64
N SER A 187 -14.49 5.92 -10.53
CA SER A 187 -15.68 5.17 -10.18
C SER A 187 -16.13 5.48 -8.74
N GLY A 188 -17.45 5.53 -8.53
CA GLY A 188 -18.02 5.88 -7.22
C GLY A 188 -17.72 4.89 -6.07
N GLY A 189 -17.00 3.79 -6.35
CA GLY A 189 -16.49 2.85 -5.36
C GLY A 189 -14.98 3.01 -5.08
N SER A 190 -14.34 4.04 -5.65
CA SER A 190 -12.92 4.32 -5.37
C SER A 190 -12.80 5.31 -4.23
N ALA A 191 -12.15 4.91 -3.15
CA ALA A 191 -11.68 5.80 -2.12
C ALA A 191 -10.21 6.14 -2.45
N LEU A 192 -9.99 7.35 -2.97
CA LEU A 192 -8.65 7.87 -3.23
C LEU A 192 -8.21 8.69 -2.02
N LEU A 193 -7.07 8.36 -1.47
CA LEU A 193 -6.47 9.05 -0.33
C LEU A 193 -5.45 10.09 -0.77
#